data_84526c1545113fffbd74155ff951c2a7
#
_entry.id   84526c1545113fffbd74155ff951c2a7
#
_cell.length_a   1.000
_cell.length_b   1.000
_cell.length_c   1.000
_cell.angle_alpha   90.00
_cell.angle_beta   90.00
_cell.angle_gamma   90.00
#
_symmetry.space_group_name_H-M   'P 1'
#
loop_
_entity.id
_entity.type
_entity.pdbx_description
1 polymer ?
#
loop_
_entity_poly.entity_id
_entity_poly.type
_entity_poly.pdbx_seq_one_letter_code
_entity_poly.pdbx_strand_id
1 'polypeptide(L)'
;LLDFLHAEPYASFLTGSDGYFLLACTLGIEVDRVIRCLSLTDMTKMIIFDASANAFLEYMAETHKKQLGEKLSYIFCPGYAGSSVDDLKFIFRELDLKRIGMELNESNLIIPQKSMVGIVGKGILPQMRCDGCIKEKNCFFRKEGRLCYRSEQN
;
A
#
# COMPACT_ATOMS: atom_id res chain seq x y z
N LEU A 1 -4.80 -6.80 -20.70
CA LEU A 1 -4.35 -5.85 -19.66
C LEU A 1 -4.03 -6.57 -18.34
N LEU A 2 -4.86 -7.55 -17.94
CA LEU A 2 -4.67 -8.31 -16.70
C LEU A 2 -3.49 -9.29 -16.77
N ASP A 3 -3.09 -9.72 -17.95
CA ASP A 3 -1.99 -10.66 -18.16
C ASP A 3 -0.61 -10.11 -17.74
N PHE A 4 -0.50 -8.78 -17.55
CA PHE A 4 0.73 -8.10 -17.13
C PHE A 4 0.77 -7.78 -15.63
N LEU A 5 -0.35 -7.95 -14.93
CA LEU A 5 -0.42 -7.62 -13.51
C LEU A 5 -0.11 -8.86 -12.67
N HIS A 6 1.16 -9.03 -12.36
CA HIS A 6 1.64 -10.01 -11.39
C HIS A 6 2.05 -9.28 -10.12
N ALA A 7 1.60 -9.74 -8.97
CA ALA A 7 2.07 -9.26 -7.69
C ALA A 7 2.97 -10.33 -7.06
N GLU A 8 4.18 -9.92 -6.72
CA GLU A 8 5.08 -10.70 -5.86
C GLU A 8 4.85 -10.24 -4.41
N PRO A 9 4.02 -10.95 -3.66
CA PRO A 9 3.75 -10.59 -2.29
C PRO A 9 4.85 -11.12 -1.38
N TYR A 10 5.36 -10.26 -0.55
CA TYR A 10 6.29 -10.62 0.51
C TYR A 10 5.76 -10.10 1.84
N ALA A 11 5.25 -11.01 2.65
CA ALA A 11 4.91 -10.73 4.03
C ALA A 11 5.95 -11.39 4.93
N SER A 12 6.74 -10.62 5.62
CA SER A 12 7.61 -11.10 6.67
C SER A 12 7.04 -10.75 8.03
N PHE A 13 7.00 -11.74 8.89
CA PHE A 13 6.54 -11.61 10.26
C PHE A 13 7.73 -11.27 11.14
N LEU A 14 7.94 -9.99 11.41
CA LEU A 14 8.64 -9.62 12.61
C LEU A 14 7.62 -9.62 13.74
N THR A 15 7.56 -10.72 14.47
CA THR A 15 6.99 -10.71 15.82
C THR A 15 7.95 -9.93 16.72
N GLY A 16 7.89 -8.60 16.60
CA GLY A 16 8.38 -7.76 17.68
C GLY A 16 7.53 -8.02 18.90
N SER A 17 8.05 -7.76 20.08
CA SER A 17 7.33 -7.81 21.36
C SER A 17 6.00 -7.03 21.32
N ASP A 18 5.80 -6.15 20.36
CA ASP A 18 4.71 -5.19 20.26
C ASP A 18 3.58 -5.60 19.31
N GLY A 19 3.63 -6.80 18.74
CA GLY A 19 2.49 -7.36 18.00
C GLY A 19 2.16 -6.67 16.68
N TYR A 20 3.14 -6.42 15.82
CA TYR A 20 2.92 -5.91 14.46
C TYR A 20 3.54 -6.81 13.40
N PHE A 21 3.07 -6.66 12.17
CA PHE A 21 3.64 -7.28 10.97
C PHE A 21 4.15 -6.21 10.03
N LEU A 22 5.22 -6.50 9.32
CA LEU A 22 5.66 -5.71 8.17
C LEU A 22 5.20 -6.41 6.91
N LEU A 23 4.65 -5.64 5.98
CA LEU A 23 4.13 -6.14 4.71
C LEU A 23 4.72 -5.33 3.56
N ALA A 24 5.13 -6.02 2.50
CA ALA A 24 5.52 -5.41 1.26
C ALA A 24 4.94 -6.19 0.07
N CYS A 25 4.49 -5.46 -0.94
CA CYS A 25 4.01 -6.00 -2.21
C CYS A 25 4.56 -5.17 -3.35
N THR A 26 4.87 -5.80 -4.48
CA THR A 26 5.27 -5.11 -5.71
C THR A 26 4.63 -5.75 -6.93
N LEU A 27 4.31 -4.95 -7.95
CA LEU A 27 3.90 -5.44 -9.26
C LEU A 27 5.09 -5.59 -10.21
N GLY A 28 6.29 -5.30 -9.73
CA GLY A 28 7.51 -5.42 -10.50
C GLY A 28 7.76 -4.27 -11.47
N ILE A 29 8.99 -4.23 -11.99
CA ILE A 29 9.47 -3.13 -12.84
C ILE A 29 8.79 -3.08 -14.21
N GLU A 30 8.27 -4.20 -14.69
CA GLU A 30 7.62 -4.25 -16.01
C GLU A 30 6.33 -3.42 -16.04
N VAL A 31 5.59 -3.35 -14.94
CA VAL A 31 4.41 -2.50 -14.84
C VAL A 31 4.78 -1.03 -14.97
N ASP A 32 5.86 -0.59 -14.33
CA ASP A 32 6.38 0.77 -14.46
C ASP A 32 6.81 1.08 -15.90
N ARG A 33 7.43 0.11 -16.60
CA ARG A 33 7.81 0.24 -18.01
C ARG A 33 6.59 0.40 -18.92
N VAL A 34 5.55 -0.40 -18.71
CA VAL A 34 4.30 -0.29 -19.47
C VAL A 34 3.66 1.08 -19.27
N ILE A 35 3.56 1.54 -18.03
CA ILE A 35 3.03 2.87 -17.70
C ILE A 35 3.83 3.95 -18.45
N ARG A 36 5.16 3.87 -18.41
CA ARG A 36 6.03 4.83 -19.10
C ARG A 36 5.85 4.79 -20.61
N CYS A 37 5.77 3.63 -21.24
CA CYS A 37 5.50 3.51 -22.67
C CYS A 37 4.14 4.11 -23.05
N LEU A 38 3.09 3.79 -22.28
CA LEU A 38 1.76 4.32 -22.51
C LEU A 38 1.69 5.85 -22.30
N SER A 39 2.45 6.41 -21.38
CA SER A 39 2.50 7.85 -21.17
C SER A 39 3.01 8.63 -22.38
N LEU A 40 3.76 7.98 -23.27
CA LEU A 40 4.29 8.57 -24.52
C LEU A 40 3.41 8.28 -25.74
N THR A 41 2.53 7.28 -25.67
CA THR A 41 1.81 6.77 -26.86
C THR A 41 0.30 6.91 -26.75
N ASP A 42 -0.27 6.71 -25.55
CA ASP A 42 -1.73 6.73 -25.32
C ASP A 42 -2.03 7.07 -23.85
N MET A 43 -2.23 8.35 -23.59
CA MET A 43 -2.48 8.87 -22.25
C MET A 43 -3.74 8.27 -21.60
N THR A 44 -4.78 8.01 -22.40
CA THR A 44 -6.03 7.43 -21.86
C THR A 44 -5.80 6.01 -21.34
N LYS A 45 -5.11 5.19 -22.14
CA LYS A 45 -4.73 3.83 -21.70
C LYS A 45 -3.79 3.87 -20.50
N MET A 46 -2.87 4.82 -20.47
CA MET A 46 -1.95 4.99 -19.34
C MET A 46 -2.72 5.23 -18.04
N ILE A 47 -3.69 6.16 -18.02
CA ILE A 47 -4.49 6.47 -16.83
C ILE A 47 -5.29 5.25 -16.37
N ILE A 48 -5.93 4.53 -17.30
CA ILE A 48 -6.70 3.33 -16.97
C ILE A 48 -5.80 2.24 -16.41
N PHE A 49 -4.64 2.02 -17.03
CA PHE A 49 -3.69 0.99 -16.61
C PHE A 49 -3.09 1.33 -15.24
N ASP A 50 -2.70 2.58 -15.02
CA ASP A 50 -2.17 3.07 -13.74
C ASP A 50 -3.17 2.89 -12.59
N ALA A 51 -4.43 3.29 -12.81
CA ALA A 51 -5.49 3.10 -11.81
C ALA A 51 -5.78 1.62 -11.53
N SER A 52 -5.77 0.78 -12.58
CA SER A 52 -5.96 -0.67 -12.43
C SER A 52 -4.81 -1.32 -11.66
N ALA A 53 -3.57 -0.89 -11.91
CA ALA A 53 -2.39 -1.36 -11.19
C ALA A 53 -2.47 -1.00 -9.70
N ASN A 54 -2.88 0.21 -9.37
CA ASN A 54 -3.07 0.63 -7.97
C ASN A 54 -4.13 -0.22 -7.27
N ALA A 55 -5.31 -0.39 -7.90
CA ALA A 55 -6.39 -1.18 -7.33
C ALA A 55 -5.98 -2.66 -7.14
N PHE A 56 -5.22 -3.22 -8.08
CA PHE A 56 -4.72 -4.57 -7.98
C PHE A 56 -3.69 -4.73 -6.86
N LEU A 57 -2.77 -3.78 -6.72
CA LEU A 57 -1.78 -3.78 -5.64
C LEU A 57 -2.44 -3.74 -4.26
N GLU A 58 -3.43 -2.86 -4.06
CA GLU A 58 -4.21 -2.80 -2.82
C GLU A 58 -4.97 -4.10 -2.55
N TYR A 59 -5.62 -4.66 -3.56
CA TYR A 59 -6.33 -5.93 -3.45
C TYR A 59 -5.40 -7.08 -3.02
N MET A 60 -4.20 -7.16 -3.61
CA MET A 60 -3.20 -8.17 -3.25
C MET A 60 -2.69 -7.99 -1.83
N ALA A 61 -2.39 -6.76 -1.41
CA ALA A 61 -1.95 -6.46 -0.06
C ALA A 61 -3.01 -6.84 0.99
N GLU A 62 -4.27 -6.50 0.76
CA GLU A 62 -5.39 -6.87 1.64
C GLU A 62 -5.65 -8.38 1.64
N THR A 63 -5.51 -9.05 0.50
CA THR A 63 -5.66 -10.52 0.40
C THR A 63 -4.61 -11.22 1.23
N HIS A 64 -3.34 -10.78 1.14
CA HIS A 64 -2.28 -11.31 1.99
C HIS A 64 -2.52 -11.07 3.47
N LYS A 65 -2.92 -9.85 3.81
CA LYS A 65 -3.28 -9.53 5.19
C LYS A 65 -4.35 -10.49 5.74
N LYS A 66 -5.39 -10.79 4.95
CA LYS A 66 -6.46 -11.72 5.35
C LYS A 66 -5.97 -13.15 5.57
N GLN A 67 -4.96 -13.61 4.83
CA GLN A 67 -4.38 -14.95 4.99
C GLN A 67 -3.66 -15.14 6.32
N LEU A 68 -3.31 -14.06 7.02
CA LEU A 68 -2.66 -14.11 8.33
C LEU A 68 -3.58 -14.59 9.45
N GLY A 69 -4.89 -14.70 9.19
CA GLY A 69 -5.86 -15.38 10.08
C GLY A 69 -6.16 -14.68 11.41
N GLU A 70 -5.60 -13.49 11.66
CA GLU A 70 -5.76 -12.73 12.89
C GLU A 70 -6.59 -11.46 12.66
N LYS A 71 -7.16 -10.89 13.74
CA LYS A 71 -7.74 -9.55 13.69
C LYS A 71 -6.61 -8.53 13.55
N LEU A 72 -6.48 -7.96 12.37
CA LEU A 72 -5.41 -7.05 12.01
C LEU A 72 -5.97 -5.65 11.73
N SER A 73 -5.12 -4.65 11.99
CA SER A 73 -5.41 -3.26 11.62
C SER A 73 -5.42 -3.07 10.09
N TYR A 74 -5.75 -1.86 9.66
CA TYR A 74 -5.42 -1.44 8.30
C TYR A 74 -3.90 -1.43 8.07
N ILE A 75 -3.49 -1.45 6.81
CA ILE A 75 -2.09 -1.33 6.42
C ILE A 75 -1.68 0.15 6.58
N PHE A 76 -0.76 0.41 7.49
CA PHE A 76 -0.23 1.74 7.73
C PHE A 76 1.07 1.93 6.93
N CYS A 77 1.02 2.83 5.94
CA CYS A 77 2.19 3.11 5.10
C CYS A 77 2.99 4.29 5.66
N PRO A 78 4.34 4.20 5.78
CA PRO A 78 5.19 5.32 6.16
C PRO A 78 4.96 6.55 5.28
N GLY A 79 5.03 7.74 5.86
CA GLY A 79 4.70 9.01 5.21
C GLY A 79 3.26 9.48 5.40
N TYR A 80 2.38 8.65 5.98
CA TYR A 80 1.00 9.04 6.33
C TYR A 80 0.85 9.31 7.83
N ALA A 81 -0.18 10.10 8.18
CA ALA A 81 -0.60 10.36 9.57
C ALA A 81 0.54 10.83 10.49
N GLY A 82 1.50 11.58 9.97
CA GLY A 82 2.61 12.15 10.75
C GLY A 82 3.83 11.23 10.92
N SER A 83 3.82 10.03 10.33
CA SER A 83 5.02 9.17 10.28
C SER A 83 6.02 9.70 9.26
N SER A 84 7.30 9.42 9.48
CA SER A 84 8.36 9.81 8.56
C SER A 84 8.46 8.83 7.37
N VAL A 85 8.78 9.37 6.19
CA VAL A 85 9.19 8.55 5.04
C VAL A 85 10.51 7.81 5.33
N ASP A 86 11.33 8.31 6.25
CA ASP A 86 12.57 7.65 6.65
C ASP A 86 12.33 6.30 7.34
N ASP A 87 11.14 6.04 7.87
CA ASP A 87 10.74 4.76 8.44
C ASP A 87 10.77 3.63 7.38
N LEU A 88 10.69 3.96 6.08
CA LEU A 88 10.87 3.00 5.00
C LEU A 88 12.24 2.30 5.05
N LYS A 89 13.31 3.02 5.42
CA LYS A 89 14.66 2.46 5.50
C LYS A 89 14.73 1.30 6.50
N PHE A 90 14.03 1.46 7.64
CA PHE A 90 13.92 0.40 8.63
C PHE A 90 13.23 -0.82 8.04
N ILE A 91 12.05 -0.65 7.42
CA ILE A 91 11.27 -1.76 6.86
C ILE A 91 12.06 -2.47 5.75
N PHE A 92 12.71 -1.71 4.87
CA PHE A 92 13.51 -2.28 3.78
C PHE A 92 14.68 -3.13 4.29
N ARG A 93 15.30 -2.72 5.40
CA ARG A 93 16.38 -3.49 6.03
C ARG A 93 15.86 -4.77 6.67
N GLU A 94 14.73 -4.68 7.40
CA GLU A 94 14.17 -5.81 8.14
C GLU A 94 13.60 -6.90 7.22
N LEU A 95 13.00 -6.51 6.09
CA LEU A 95 12.38 -7.44 5.15
C LEU A 95 13.32 -7.94 4.05
N ASP A 96 14.52 -7.36 3.91
CA ASP A 96 15.43 -7.65 2.78
C ASP A 96 14.71 -7.58 1.42
N LEU A 97 14.05 -6.45 1.15
CA LEU A 97 13.14 -6.28 0.01
C LEU A 97 13.84 -6.36 -1.36
N LYS A 98 15.16 -6.35 -1.39
CA LYS A 98 15.93 -6.64 -2.62
C LYS A 98 15.62 -8.01 -3.21
N ARG A 99 15.22 -8.98 -2.36
CA ARG A 99 14.86 -10.34 -2.79
C ARG A 99 13.63 -10.37 -3.70
N ILE A 100 12.75 -9.40 -3.59
CA ILE A 100 11.58 -9.24 -4.46
C ILE A 100 11.74 -8.07 -5.45
N GLY A 101 12.97 -7.64 -5.68
CA GLY A 101 13.29 -6.59 -6.65
C GLY A 101 12.89 -5.18 -6.24
N MET A 102 12.72 -4.93 -4.94
CA MET A 102 12.40 -3.59 -4.42
C MET A 102 13.64 -2.92 -3.83
N GLU A 103 13.78 -1.63 -4.08
CA GLU A 103 14.84 -0.79 -3.50
C GLU A 103 14.33 0.63 -3.22
N LEU A 104 15.08 1.37 -2.40
CA LEU A 104 14.89 2.80 -2.18
C LEU A 104 15.97 3.57 -2.94
N ASN A 105 15.55 4.61 -3.66
CA ASN A 105 16.50 5.57 -4.20
C ASN A 105 16.99 6.55 -3.11
N GLU A 106 17.90 7.44 -3.48
CA GLU A 106 18.47 8.46 -2.58
C GLU A 106 17.43 9.39 -1.94
N SER A 107 16.27 9.57 -2.60
CA SER A 107 15.17 10.38 -2.11
C SER A 107 14.12 9.58 -1.31
N ASN A 108 14.41 8.34 -0.93
CA ASN A 108 13.50 7.41 -0.25
C ASN A 108 12.24 7.05 -1.08
N LEU A 109 12.30 7.17 -2.40
CA LEU A 109 11.22 6.67 -3.26
C LEU A 109 11.41 5.19 -3.52
N ILE A 110 10.32 4.45 -3.45
CA ILE A 110 10.30 3.00 -3.69
C ILE A 110 10.40 2.74 -5.20
N ILE A 111 11.26 1.81 -5.57
CA ILE A 111 11.41 1.28 -6.93
C ILE A 111 11.19 -0.23 -6.84
N PRO A 112 10.30 -0.83 -7.65
CA PRO A 112 9.36 -0.23 -8.62
C PRO A 112 8.32 0.70 -7.98
N GLN A 113 7.77 1.66 -8.75
CA GLN A 113 6.79 2.63 -8.23
C GLN A 113 5.47 1.96 -7.82
N LYS A 114 5.06 0.91 -8.55
CA LYS A 114 3.87 0.13 -8.22
C LYS A 114 4.21 -0.90 -7.15
N SER A 115 4.53 -0.38 -5.97
CA SER A 115 4.85 -1.15 -4.77
C SER A 115 4.20 -0.52 -3.55
N MET A 116 3.89 -1.35 -2.56
CA MET A 116 3.34 -0.94 -1.27
C MET A 116 4.18 -1.55 -0.16
N VAL A 117 4.50 -0.73 0.83
CA VAL A 117 5.18 -1.14 2.05
C VAL A 117 4.41 -0.58 3.24
N GLY A 118 4.14 -1.42 4.21
CA GLY A 118 3.36 -0.98 5.36
C GLY A 118 3.55 -1.82 6.61
N ILE A 119 3.00 -1.30 7.69
CA ILE A 119 2.96 -1.91 9.02
C ILE A 119 1.51 -2.28 9.31
N VAL A 120 1.29 -3.48 9.82
CA VAL A 120 -0.02 -3.99 10.21
C VAL A 120 0.03 -4.40 11.68
N GLY A 121 -0.75 -3.76 12.52
CA GLY A 121 -0.82 -4.08 13.95
C GLY A 121 -1.71 -5.28 14.24
N LYS A 122 -1.40 -6.03 15.29
CA LYS A 122 -2.25 -7.08 15.85
C LYS A 122 -3.26 -6.49 16.81
N GLY A 123 -4.48 -7.02 16.82
CA GLY A 123 -5.53 -6.64 17.75
C GLY A 123 -6.52 -5.61 17.19
N ILE A 124 -7.37 -5.10 18.08
CA ILE A 124 -8.38 -4.09 17.72
C ILE A 124 -7.68 -2.73 17.73
N LEU A 125 -7.09 -2.35 16.60
CA LEU A 125 -6.69 -0.97 16.41
C LEU A 125 -7.88 -0.18 15.87
N PRO A 126 -8.04 1.08 16.26
CA PRO A 126 -9.11 1.90 15.74
C PRO A 126 -9.02 1.91 14.21
N GLN A 127 -10.09 1.50 13.56
CA GLN A 127 -10.25 1.75 12.13
C GLN A 127 -10.06 3.24 11.92
N MET A 128 -9.41 3.63 10.81
CA MET A 128 -9.35 5.05 10.43
C MET A 128 -10.78 5.59 10.35
N ARG A 129 -11.20 6.25 11.43
CA ARG A 129 -12.49 6.96 11.48
C ARG A 129 -12.26 8.40 11.08
N CYS A 130 -13.36 9.06 10.73
CA CYS A 130 -13.32 10.48 10.43
C CYS A 130 -12.70 11.32 11.56
N ASP A 131 -12.79 10.85 12.78
CA ASP A 131 -12.32 11.57 14.00
C ASP A 131 -10.77 11.73 14.07
N GLY A 132 -10.01 10.98 13.29
CA GLY A 132 -8.55 11.15 13.15
C GLY A 132 -8.11 11.61 11.78
N CYS A 133 -9.05 11.97 10.91
CA CYS A 133 -8.75 12.33 9.54
C CYS A 133 -8.23 13.76 9.43
N ILE A 134 -7.12 13.97 8.75
CA ILE A 134 -6.54 15.31 8.50
C ILE A 134 -7.53 16.25 7.77
N LYS A 135 -8.50 15.70 7.03
CA LYS A 135 -9.54 16.46 6.34
C LYS A 135 -10.85 16.57 7.12
N GLU A 136 -10.90 16.13 8.38
CA GLU A 136 -12.13 16.06 9.17
C GLU A 136 -12.98 17.33 9.09
N LYS A 137 -12.36 18.49 9.30
CA LYS A 137 -13.03 19.81 9.32
C LYS A 137 -13.55 20.25 7.95
N ASN A 138 -12.92 19.82 6.85
CA ASN A 138 -13.18 20.28 5.48
C ASN A 138 -13.52 19.11 4.53
N CYS A 139 -13.98 17.99 5.07
CA CYS A 139 -14.27 16.81 4.29
C CYS A 139 -15.57 16.97 3.48
N PHE A 140 -15.46 16.89 2.15
CA PHE A 140 -16.61 16.92 1.24
C PHE A 140 -17.58 15.76 1.50
N PHE A 141 -17.07 14.55 1.67
CA PHE A 141 -17.90 13.36 1.91
C PHE A 141 -18.71 13.48 3.20
N ARG A 142 -18.09 13.99 4.28
CA ARG A 142 -18.77 14.18 5.57
C ARG A 142 -19.89 15.24 5.46
N LYS A 143 -19.68 16.29 4.67
CA LYS A 143 -20.72 17.32 4.42
C LYS A 143 -21.93 16.75 3.70
N GLU A 144 -21.74 15.73 2.88
CA GLU A 144 -22.80 15.02 2.17
C GLU A 144 -23.35 13.79 2.92
N GLY A 145 -22.94 13.57 4.16
CA GLY A 145 -23.35 12.40 4.95
C GLY A 145 -22.81 11.07 4.43
N ARG A 146 -21.75 11.10 3.61
CA ARG A 146 -21.12 9.91 3.02
C ARG A 146 -19.78 9.61 3.68
N LEU A 147 -19.32 8.36 3.56
CA LEU A 147 -17.98 7.94 3.94
C LEU A 147 -17.10 7.86 2.71
N CYS A 148 -15.84 8.32 2.83
CA CYS A 148 -14.84 8.21 1.75
C CYS A 148 -14.19 6.82 1.69
N TYR A 149 -14.46 5.94 2.63
CA TYR A 149 -14.01 4.57 2.69
C TYR A 149 -15.22 3.63 2.73
N ARG A 150 -15.09 2.43 2.20
CA ARG A 150 -16.11 1.39 2.37
C ARG A 150 -15.99 0.84 3.79
N SER A 151 -17.02 1.06 4.61
CA SER A 151 -17.20 0.21 5.79
C SER A 151 -17.55 -1.18 5.25
N GLU A 152 -16.70 -2.19 5.48
CA GLU A 152 -17.15 -3.57 5.36
C GLU A 152 -18.28 -3.75 6.39
N GLN A 153 -19.50 -3.64 5.93
CA GLN A 153 -20.65 -4.10 6.70
C GLN A 153 -20.63 -5.62 6.61
N ASN A 154 -20.55 -6.25 7.80
CA ASN A 154 -20.77 -7.68 7.99
C ASN A 154 -22.09 -8.12 7.34
#